data_f2f5c44552e652759e3fb7460c5c2d56
#
_entry.id   f2f5c44552e652759e3fb7460c5c2d56
#
_cell.length_a   1.000
_cell.length_b   1.000
_cell.length_c   1.000
_cell.angle_alpha   90.00
_cell.angle_beta   90.00
_cell.angle_gamma   90.00
#
_symmetry.space_group_name_H-M   'P 1'
#
loop_
_entity.id
_entity.type
_entity.pdbx_description
1 polymer ?
#
loop_
_entity_poly.entity_id
_entity_poly.type
_entity_poly.pdbx_seq_one_letter_code
_entity_poly.pdbx_strand_id
1 'polypeptide(L)'
;IKEMRDTYRKRRDVLVETFGRAGWDIPPPAASMFAWAPLPEKFREVGSMQFATLMVEKSGVVVSPGVAFGEHGEGYVRIAMVENEQRIRQAARNIRRFLETGVESLHNVVPLANRR
;
A
#
# COMPACT_ATOMS: atom_id res chain seq x y z
N ILE A 1 0.17 25.74 -5.99
CA ILE A 1 1.15 26.03 -7.03
C ILE A 1 1.08 24.97 -8.11
N LYS A 2 1.04 25.43 -9.35
CA LYS A 2 0.84 24.56 -10.51
C LYS A 2 1.91 23.44 -10.62
N GLU A 3 3.15 23.79 -10.40
CA GLU A 3 4.27 22.82 -10.51
C GLU A 3 4.14 21.67 -9.51
N MET A 4 3.74 21.99 -8.29
CA MET A 4 3.53 20.96 -7.26
C MET A 4 2.36 20.06 -7.62
N ARG A 5 1.26 20.67 -8.13
CA ARG A 5 0.10 19.87 -8.55
C ARG A 5 0.46 18.92 -9.69
N ASP A 6 1.24 19.41 -10.65
CA ASP A 6 1.66 18.58 -11.78
C ASP A 6 2.58 17.43 -11.32
N THR A 7 3.47 17.72 -10.36
CA THR A 7 4.36 16.70 -9.80
C THR A 7 3.57 15.60 -9.10
N TYR A 8 2.59 15.97 -8.26
CA TYR A 8 1.78 14.97 -7.56
C TYR A 8 0.88 14.20 -8.50
N ARG A 9 0.39 14.86 -9.56
CA ARG A 9 -0.41 14.19 -10.57
C ARG A 9 0.40 13.10 -11.28
N LYS A 10 1.63 13.40 -11.64
CA LYS A 10 2.51 12.42 -12.27
C LYS A 10 2.81 11.26 -11.33
N ARG A 11 3.10 11.56 -10.08
CA ARG A 11 3.36 10.54 -9.07
C ARG A 11 2.14 9.65 -8.86
N ARG A 12 0.96 10.27 -8.80
CA ARG A 12 -0.31 9.53 -8.69
C ARG A 12 -0.48 8.57 -9.86
N ASP A 13 -0.29 9.07 -11.07
CA ASP A 13 -0.48 8.27 -12.27
C ASP A 13 0.52 7.10 -12.32
N VAL A 14 1.77 7.36 -11.98
CA VAL A 14 2.79 6.30 -11.92
C VAL A 14 2.43 5.27 -10.86
N LEU A 15 2.01 5.71 -9.68
CA LEU A 15 1.63 4.81 -8.59
C LEU A 15 0.47 3.91 -8.99
N VAL A 16 -0.62 4.50 -9.49
CA VAL A 16 -1.81 3.74 -9.87
C VAL A 16 -1.49 2.73 -10.97
N GLU A 17 -0.75 3.16 -11.98
CA GLU A 17 -0.39 2.29 -13.09
C GLU A 17 0.54 1.15 -12.66
N THR A 18 1.64 1.49 -11.99
CA THR A 18 2.67 0.48 -11.67
C THR A 18 2.20 -0.47 -10.58
N PHE A 19 1.46 0.04 -9.59
CA PHE A 19 0.91 -0.83 -8.54
C PHE A 19 -0.19 -1.73 -9.11
N GLY A 20 -1.00 -1.21 -10.05
CA GLY A 20 -2.00 -2.02 -10.72
C GLY A 20 -1.38 -3.18 -11.48
N ARG A 21 -0.28 -2.95 -12.17
CA ARG A 21 0.47 -4.00 -12.86
C ARG A 21 1.07 -5.00 -11.89
N ALA A 22 1.42 -4.54 -10.69
CA ALA A 22 1.97 -5.41 -9.65
C ALA A 22 0.89 -6.28 -8.98
N GLY A 23 -0.37 -6.04 -9.28
CA GLY A 23 -1.48 -6.81 -8.73
C GLY A 23 -2.24 -6.12 -7.62
N TRP A 24 -2.03 -4.83 -7.44
CA TRP A 24 -2.70 -4.04 -6.40
C TRP A 24 -3.40 -2.84 -7.04
N ASP A 25 -4.70 -3.00 -7.25
CA ASP A 25 -5.52 -1.94 -7.82
C ASP A 25 -5.85 -0.90 -6.77
N ILE A 26 -5.41 0.32 -7.02
CA ILE A 26 -5.62 1.45 -6.11
C ILE A 26 -6.47 2.48 -6.83
N PRO A 27 -7.62 2.89 -6.25
CA PRO A 27 -8.42 3.94 -6.87
C PRO A 27 -7.61 5.23 -6.97
N PRO A 28 -7.67 5.95 -8.09
CA PRO A 28 -6.92 7.20 -8.24
C PRO A 28 -7.33 8.21 -7.18
N PRO A 29 -6.38 8.72 -6.38
CA PRO A 29 -6.70 9.77 -5.41
C PRO A 29 -7.04 11.06 -6.13
N ALA A 30 -7.96 11.85 -5.56
CA ALA A 30 -8.44 13.06 -6.21
C ALA A 30 -7.38 14.16 -6.25
N ALA A 31 -7.17 14.86 -5.18
CA ALA A 31 -6.29 16.02 -5.16
C ALA A 31 -5.45 16.06 -3.89
N SER A 32 -4.80 14.94 -3.55
CA SER A 32 -4.08 14.79 -2.30
C SER A 32 -2.71 14.18 -2.56
N MET A 33 -1.77 14.42 -1.65
CA MET A 33 -0.47 13.75 -1.66
C MET A 33 -0.55 12.34 -1.07
N PHE A 34 -1.73 11.91 -0.65
CA PHE A 34 -1.94 10.59 -0.07
C PHE A 34 -2.91 9.78 -0.93
N ALA A 35 -2.67 8.49 -1.02
CA ALA A 35 -3.61 7.55 -1.63
C ALA A 35 -4.13 6.62 -0.54
N TRP A 36 -5.45 6.42 -0.51
CA TRP A 36 -6.09 5.42 0.35
C TRP A 36 -6.28 4.17 -0.49
N ALA A 37 -5.60 3.12 -0.11
CA ALA A 37 -5.60 1.88 -0.87
C ALA A 37 -6.31 0.79 -0.09
N PRO A 38 -7.33 0.14 -0.68
CA PRO A 38 -7.93 -1.02 -0.01
C PRO A 38 -6.88 -2.13 0.05
N LEU A 39 -6.91 -2.92 1.12
CA LEU A 39 -6.01 -4.06 1.23
C LEU A 39 -6.26 -5.00 0.05
N PRO A 40 -5.19 -5.58 -0.53
CA PRO A 40 -5.37 -6.65 -1.50
C PRO A 40 -6.22 -7.76 -0.90
N GLU A 41 -7.07 -8.37 -1.71
CA GLU A 41 -8.02 -9.36 -1.23
C GLU A 41 -7.37 -10.46 -0.38
N LYS A 42 -6.19 -10.90 -0.77
CA LYS A 42 -5.45 -11.94 -0.05
C LYS A 42 -5.09 -11.56 1.38
N PHE A 43 -5.05 -10.27 1.69
CA PHE A 43 -4.60 -9.77 2.99
C PHE A 43 -5.71 -9.15 3.83
N ARG A 44 -6.96 -9.19 3.36
CA ARG A 44 -8.07 -8.56 4.10
C ARG A 44 -8.24 -9.10 5.51
N GLU A 45 -8.05 -10.40 5.68
CA GLU A 45 -8.23 -11.05 6.98
C GLU A 45 -7.11 -10.74 7.98
N VAL A 46 -5.92 -10.36 7.49
CA VAL A 46 -4.82 -10.08 8.42
C VAL A 46 -4.91 -8.68 9.02
N GLY A 47 -5.67 -7.78 8.40
CA GLY A 47 -5.86 -6.42 8.91
C GLY A 47 -4.79 -5.44 8.47
N SER A 48 -5.11 -4.15 8.59
CA SER A 48 -4.23 -3.10 8.07
C SER A 48 -2.90 -2.99 8.81
N MET A 49 -2.90 -3.18 10.13
CA MET A 49 -1.66 -3.09 10.92
C MET A 49 -0.68 -4.20 10.52
N GLN A 50 -1.16 -5.43 10.44
CA GLN A 50 -0.31 -6.57 10.06
C GLN A 50 0.16 -6.44 8.62
N PHE A 51 -0.73 -6.00 7.73
CA PHE A 51 -0.36 -5.79 6.34
C PHE A 51 0.74 -4.73 6.21
N ALA A 52 0.62 -3.61 6.94
CA ALA A 52 1.64 -2.56 6.93
C ALA A 52 2.99 -3.09 7.43
N THR A 53 2.97 -3.92 8.47
CA THR A 53 4.18 -4.55 9.01
C THR A 53 4.83 -5.47 7.99
N LEU A 54 4.03 -6.34 7.37
CA LEU A 54 4.53 -7.24 6.32
C LEU A 54 5.09 -6.46 5.13
N MET A 55 4.43 -5.36 4.78
CA MET A 55 4.85 -4.54 3.66
C MET A 55 6.26 -3.99 3.88
N VAL A 56 6.53 -3.44 5.05
CA VAL A 56 7.86 -2.88 5.33
C VAL A 56 8.90 -3.99 5.45
N GLU A 57 8.56 -5.13 6.04
CA GLU A 57 9.50 -6.24 6.20
C GLU A 57 9.85 -6.94 4.89
N LYS A 58 8.85 -7.17 4.03
CA LYS A 58 9.02 -7.98 2.83
C LYS A 58 9.28 -7.17 1.57
N SER A 59 8.75 -5.96 1.49
CA SER A 59 8.93 -5.14 0.29
C SER A 59 9.75 -3.87 0.54
N GLY A 60 9.98 -3.53 1.79
CA GLY A 60 10.67 -2.28 2.13
C GLY A 60 9.83 -1.04 1.93
N VAL A 61 8.53 -1.18 1.67
CA VAL A 61 7.64 -0.06 1.43
C VAL A 61 6.88 0.28 2.71
N VAL A 62 6.96 1.54 3.13
CA VAL A 62 6.29 2.01 4.34
C VAL A 62 4.92 2.57 3.98
N VAL A 63 3.87 2.02 4.59
CA VAL A 63 2.51 2.53 4.45
C VAL A 63 1.92 2.72 5.84
N SER A 64 0.93 3.59 5.96
CA SER A 64 0.26 3.82 7.25
C SER A 64 -0.98 2.94 7.33
N PRO A 65 -1.14 2.13 8.40
CA PRO A 65 -2.33 1.29 8.53
C PRO A 65 -3.56 2.16 8.74
N GLY A 66 -4.65 1.83 8.04
CA GLY A 66 -5.87 2.62 8.11
C GLY A 66 -6.48 2.65 9.51
N VAL A 67 -6.33 1.58 10.29
CA VAL A 67 -6.86 1.51 11.65
C VAL A 67 -6.28 2.61 12.55
N ALA A 68 -5.09 3.13 12.23
CA ALA A 68 -4.49 4.23 12.99
C ALA A 68 -5.28 5.54 12.85
N PHE A 69 -6.16 5.64 11.88
CA PHE A 69 -6.99 6.82 11.63
C PHE A 69 -8.44 6.61 12.05
N GLY A 70 -8.72 5.54 12.79
CA GLY A 70 -10.04 5.21 13.27
C GLY A 70 -10.48 3.83 12.79
N GLU A 71 -11.52 3.27 13.45
CA GLU A 71 -12.00 1.92 13.09
C GLU A 71 -12.52 1.82 11.66
N HIS A 72 -13.04 2.92 11.11
CA HIS A 72 -13.51 2.94 9.73
C HIS A 72 -12.38 2.86 8.70
N GLY A 73 -11.14 3.09 9.14
CA GLY A 73 -9.98 2.93 8.28
C GLY A 73 -9.48 1.50 8.16
N GLU A 74 -10.02 0.59 8.96
CA GLU A 74 -9.63 -0.82 8.84
C GLU A 74 -10.02 -1.36 7.47
N GLY A 75 -9.12 -2.12 6.86
CA GLY A 75 -9.27 -2.59 5.49
C GLY A 75 -8.57 -1.72 4.46
N TYR A 76 -7.93 -0.64 4.90
CA TYR A 76 -7.21 0.30 4.04
C TYR A 76 -5.83 0.60 4.59
N VAL A 77 -4.95 1.04 3.70
CA VAL A 77 -3.67 1.65 4.08
C VAL A 77 -3.54 2.98 3.36
N ARG A 78 -2.77 3.89 3.95
CA ARG A 78 -2.50 5.19 3.36
C ARG A 78 -1.09 5.22 2.81
N ILE A 79 -0.95 5.60 1.56
CA ILE A 79 0.33 5.68 0.87
C ILE A 79 0.63 7.15 0.60
N ALA A 80 1.80 7.62 1.04
CA ALA A 80 2.24 8.98 0.76
C ALA A 80 2.94 9.04 -0.59
N MET A 81 2.55 10.00 -1.42
CA MET A 81 3.15 10.17 -2.75
C MET A 81 4.25 11.23 -2.71
N VAL A 82 5.16 11.10 -1.76
CA VAL A 82 6.25 12.06 -1.57
C VAL A 82 7.54 11.64 -2.26
N GLU A 83 7.61 10.39 -2.71
CA GLU A 83 8.79 9.88 -3.39
C GLU A 83 8.75 10.17 -4.89
N ASN A 84 9.92 10.18 -5.53
CA ASN A 84 9.98 10.39 -6.97
C ASN A 84 9.48 9.15 -7.74
N GLU A 85 9.27 9.35 -9.04
CA GLU A 85 8.70 8.29 -9.89
C GLU A 85 9.55 7.02 -9.91
N GLN A 86 10.87 7.14 -9.89
CA GLN A 86 11.75 5.97 -9.89
C GLN A 86 11.56 5.13 -8.63
N ARG A 87 11.42 5.79 -7.48
CA ARG A 87 11.21 5.08 -6.22
C ARG A 87 9.83 4.43 -6.17
N ILE A 88 8.83 5.10 -6.74
CA ILE A 88 7.48 4.53 -6.84
C ILE A 88 7.52 3.26 -7.72
N ARG A 89 8.24 3.31 -8.84
CA ARG A 89 8.39 2.15 -9.72
C ARG A 89 9.14 1.02 -9.04
N GLN A 90 10.18 1.34 -8.26
CA GLN A 90 10.93 0.34 -7.51
C GLN A 90 10.03 -0.29 -6.44
N ALA A 91 9.24 0.53 -5.74
CA ALA A 91 8.28 0.04 -4.76
C ALA A 91 7.28 -0.92 -5.41
N ALA A 92 6.80 -0.59 -6.61
CA ALA A 92 5.87 -1.44 -7.34
C ALA A 92 6.49 -2.81 -7.66
N ARG A 93 7.76 -2.85 -8.05
CA ARG A 93 8.45 -4.11 -8.31
C ARG A 93 8.57 -4.96 -7.04
N ASN A 94 8.90 -4.32 -5.93
CA ASN A 94 9.01 -5.00 -4.64
C ASN A 94 7.65 -5.52 -4.18
N ILE A 95 6.60 -4.75 -4.37
CA ILE A 95 5.23 -5.12 -4.02
C ILE A 95 4.77 -6.29 -4.88
N ARG A 96 5.07 -6.28 -6.17
CA ARG A 96 4.73 -7.40 -7.06
C ARG A 96 5.30 -8.71 -6.52
N ARG A 97 6.58 -8.68 -6.16
CA ARG A 97 7.25 -9.85 -5.58
C ARG A 97 6.61 -10.28 -4.28
N PHE A 98 6.31 -9.31 -3.41
CA PHE A 98 5.66 -9.56 -2.14
C PHE A 98 4.28 -10.19 -2.33
N LEU A 99 3.47 -9.68 -3.26
CA LEU A 99 2.13 -10.22 -3.50
C LEU A 99 2.18 -11.62 -4.09
N GLU A 100 3.18 -11.91 -4.92
CA GLU A 100 3.36 -13.25 -5.48
C GLU A 100 3.73 -14.28 -4.42
N THR A 101 4.54 -13.90 -3.43
CA THR A 101 5.02 -14.80 -2.37
C THR A 101 4.29 -14.59 -1.06
N GLY A 102 3.37 -13.63 -1.00
CA GLY A 102 2.72 -13.26 0.25
C GLY A 102 1.87 -14.34 0.87
N VAL A 103 1.36 -15.27 0.06
CA VAL A 103 0.56 -16.38 0.56
C VAL A 103 1.40 -17.25 1.52
N GLU A 104 2.66 -17.46 1.19
CA GLU A 104 3.57 -18.19 2.08
C GLU A 104 3.80 -17.43 3.38
N SER A 105 3.95 -16.12 3.29
CA SER A 105 4.11 -15.27 4.47
C SER A 105 2.89 -15.33 5.40
N LEU A 106 1.69 -15.51 4.85
CA LEU A 106 0.47 -15.60 5.64
C LEU A 106 0.44 -16.83 6.56
N HIS A 107 1.10 -17.90 6.17
CA HIS A 107 1.17 -19.12 6.99
C HIS A 107 1.91 -18.89 8.30
N ASN A 108 2.76 -17.89 8.37
CA ASN A 108 3.54 -17.55 9.55
C ASN A 108 2.94 -16.40 10.34
N VAL A 109 1.77 -15.91 9.94
CA VAL A 109 1.10 -14.79 10.59
C VAL A 109 0.05 -15.30 11.56
N VAL A 110 0.11 -14.80 12.80
CA VAL A 110 -0.92 -15.11 13.80
C VAL A 110 -2.12 -14.19 13.53
N PRO A 111 -3.33 -14.76 13.38
CA PRO A 111 -4.53 -13.94 13.18
C PRO A 111 -4.69 -12.91 14.31
N LEU A 112 -5.23 -11.72 13.97
CA LEU A 112 -5.42 -10.65 14.95
C LEU A 112 -6.19 -11.11 16.19
N ALA A 113 -7.20 -11.95 16.00
CA ALA A 113 -8.03 -12.45 17.08
C ALA A 113 -7.26 -13.33 18.07
N ASN A 114 -6.15 -13.91 17.66
CA ASN A 114 -5.32 -14.81 18.49
C ASN A 114 -4.05 -14.16 19.02
N ARG A 115 -3.87 -12.88 18.77
CA ARG A 115 -2.70 -12.16 19.26
C ARG A 115 -2.89 -11.78 20.72
N ARG A 116 -1.82 -11.96 21.47
CA ARG A 116 -1.78 -11.58 22.87
C ARG A 116 -1.21 -10.18 23.05
#